data_667703d172a212c28ce1111ea8d68602
#
_entry.id   667703d172a212c28ce1111ea8d68602
#
_cell.length_a   1.000
_cell.length_b   1.000
_cell.length_c   1.000
_cell.angle_alpha   90.00
_cell.angle_beta   90.00
_cell.angle_gamma   90.00
#
_symmetry.space_group_name_H-M   'P 1'
#
loop_
_entity.id
_entity.type
_entity.pdbx_description
1 polymer ?
#
loop_
_entity_poly.entity_id
_entity_poly.type
_entity_poly.pdbx_seq_one_letter_code
_entity_poly.pdbx_strand_id
1 'polypeptide(L)'
;MDSVCLAVNVMGLIISGIVLYGNMFETEKNDLRTPFSALTVVAGLCCCVELLVYAMEHQGASVWMLNFMTNLSLCLPAVFSAVFTWYLLMVINRKRPVNNQPFYIVIVLKLVFICMTMVGCIFGILYSYESGTYESGSYYSIYLVLSCVVTFFDILLAVYYRKVLGLHDIFALMSYVSFPLVGYFLMILWKDLELTNICLATSVLLMYVMMHTQMKSSDEICRTDELTGLLNRKAYEEALEKLKDEKKLGVVYCDINGLKVVNAQAGHEEGDHILKVFSRMLTQSFRKEEIFRISGDEFVVLLPGLSANNLTLRVNRLLLSMNAFPVPLASVGYACDSEESPEDL
;
A
#
# COMPACT_ATOMS: atom_id res chain seq x y z
N MET A 1 1.84 13.35 -34.52
CA MET A 1 0.91 13.22 -33.44
C MET A 1 0.63 11.76 -33.11
N ASP A 2 0.35 10.95 -34.11
CA ASP A 2 -0.01 9.53 -33.98
C ASP A 2 1.00 8.66 -33.20
N SER A 3 2.30 8.87 -33.39
CA SER A 3 3.34 8.10 -32.67
C SER A 3 3.42 8.42 -31.17
N VAL A 4 3.06 9.63 -30.77
CA VAL A 4 3.05 10.04 -29.34
C VAL A 4 1.85 9.41 -28.63
N CYS A 5 0.65 9.49 -29.23
CA CYS A 5 -0.55 8.87 -28.69
C CYS A 5 -0.38 7.37 -28.54
N LEU A 6 0.17 6.70 -29.56
CA LEU A 6 0.49 5.27 -29.50
C LEU A 6 1.45 4.95 -28.34
N ALA A 7 2.57 5.66 -28.26
CA ALA A 7 3.60 5.40 -27.23
C ALA A 7 3.04 5.61 -25.80
N VAL A 8 2.28 6.67 -25.60
CA VAL A 8 1.67 7.04 -24.31
C VAL A 8 0.70 5.97 -23.84
N ASN A 9 -0.19 5.48 -24.71
CA ASN A 9 -1.17 4.45 -24.34
C ASN A 9 -0.52 3.08 -24.14
N VAL A 10 0.51 2.71 -24.93
CA VAL A 10 1.30 1.49 -24.70
C VAL A 10 2.01 1.56 -23.33
N MET A 11 2.63 2.68 -22.98
CA MET A 11 3.24 2.86 -21.66
C MET A 11 2.21 2.76 -20.52
N GLY A 12 1.04 3.38 -20.67
CA GLY A 12 -0.05 3.29 -19.70
C GLY A 12 -0.54 1.86 -19.49
N LEU A 13 -0.64 1.07 -20.56
CA LEU A 13 -1.01 -0.34 -20.49
C LEU A 13 0.06 -1.17 -19.76
N ILE A 14 1.35 -0.96 -20.05
CA ILE A 14 2.46 -1.62 -19.35
C ILE A 14 2.44 -1.28 -17.86
N ILE A 15 2.28 -0.01 -17.50
CA ILE A 15 2.18 0.44 -16.11
C ILE A 15 1.03 -0.26 -15.39
N SER A 16 -0.18 -0.26 -15.99
CA SER A 16 -1.34 -0.93 -15.42
C SER A 16 -1.12 -2.45 -15.26
N GLY A 17 -0.45 -3.09 -16.22
CA GLY A 17 -0.09 -4.50 -16.15
C GLY A 17 0.88 -4.82 -14.99
N ILE A 18 1.92 -4.00 -14.80
CA ILE A 18 2.89 -4.15 -13.71
C ILE A 18 2.20 -3.98 -12.35
N VAL A 19 1.35 -2.96 -12.20
CA VAL A 19 0.61 -2.70 -10.95
C VAL A 19 -0.36 -3.84 -10.66
N LEU A 20 -1.10 -4.32 -11.66
CA LEU A 20 -2.03 -5.43 -11.49
C LEU A 20 -1.30 -6.72 -11.08
N TYR A 21 -0.18 -7.03 -11.75
CA TYR A 21 0.67 -8.16 -11.41
C TYR A 21 1.17 -8.06 -9.96
N GLY A 22 1.76 -6.92 -9.57
CA GLY A 22 2.23 -6.70 -8.20
C GLY A 22 1.13 -6.89 -7.15
N ASN A 23 -0.07 -6.35 -7.40
CA ASN A 23 -1.20 -6.48 -6.50
C ASN A 23 -1.77 -7.92 -6.44
N MET A 24 -1.62 -8.74 -7.50
CA MET A 24 -2.06 -10.14 -7.50
C MET A 24 -1.18 -11.06 -6.65
N PHE A 25 0.12 -10.78 -6.58
CA PHE A 25 1.10 -11.59 -5.84
C PHE A 25 1.32 -11.13 -4.40
N GLU A 26 0.62 -10.10 -3.95
CA GLU A 26 0.63 -9.69 -2.56
C GLU A 26 -0.03 -10.76 -1.68
N THR A 27 0.71 -11.29 -0.71
CA THR A 27 0.29 -12.45 0.12
C THR A 27 -0.71 -12.09 1.22
N GLU A 28 -0.78 -10.82 1.60
CA GLU A 28 -1.72 -10.36 2.63
C GLU A 28 -3.14 -10.21 2.07
N LYS A 29 -4.12 -10.83 2.77
CA LYS A 29 -5.54 -10.60 2.52
C LYS A 29 -5.91 -9.18 2.95
N ASN A 30 -5.96 -8.26 1.99
CA ASN A 30 -6.38 -6.89 2.20
C ASN A 30 -7.72 -6.63 1.51
N ASP A 31 -8.73 -6.18 2.26
CA ASP A 31 -10.06 -5.86 1.73
C ASP A 31 -10.03 -4.77 0.64
N LEU A 32 -8.97 -3.94 0.63
CA LEU A 32 -8.75 -2.91 -0.39
C LEU A 32 -8.23 -3.47 -1.72
N ARG A 33 -7.79 -4.72 -1.76
CA ARG A 33 -7.22 -5.34 -2.96
C ARG A 33 -8.22 -5.39 -4.12
N THR A 34 -9.46 -5.77 -3.85
CA THR A 34 -10.51 -5.87 -4.87
C THR A 34 -10.82 -4.55 -5.53
N PRO A 35 -11.17 -3.46 -4.79
CA PRO A 35 -11.45 -2.18 -5.42
C PRO A 35 -10.21 -1.56 -6.08
N PHE A 36 -9.00 -1.80 -5.54
CA PHE A 36 -7.77 -1.35 -6.16
C PHE A 36 -7.44 -2.09 -7.47
N SER A 37 -7.63 -3.42 -7.52
CA SER A 37 -7.51 -4.19 -8.76
C SER A 37 -8.51 -3.73 -9.81
N ALA A 38 -9.77 -3.47 -9.42
CA ALA A 38 -10.78 -2.95 -10.32
C ALA A 38 -10.35 -1.60 -10.92
N LEU A 39 -9.80 -0.70 -10.10
CA LEU A 39 -9.27 0.59 -10.55
C LEU A 39 -8.14 0.42 -11.58
N THR A 40 -7.19 -0.48 -11.30
CA THR A 40 -6.06 -0.77 -12.20
C THR A 40 -6.53 -1.38 -13.53
N VAL A 41 -7.50 -2.28 -13.48
CA VAL A 41 -8.09 -2.89 -14.69
C VAL A 41 -8.78 -1.81 -15.56
N VAL A 42 -9.56 -0.92 -14.94
CA VAL A 42 -10.23 0.16 -15.71
C VAL A 42 -9.21 1.11 -16.33
N ALA A 43 -8.11 1.46 -15.63
CA ALA A 43 -7.03 2.27 -16.21
C ALA A 43 -6.39 1.58 -17.43
N GLY A 44 -6.11 0.29 -17.34
CA GLY A 44 -5.61 -0.50 -18.46
C GLY A 44 -6.60 -0.58 -19.63
N LEU A 45 -7.90 -0.72 -19.33
CA LEU A 45 -8.95 -0.71 -20.35
C LEU A 45 -9.04 0.64 -21.07
N CYS A 46 -8.88 1.77 -20.38
CA CYS A 46 -8.82 3.09 -21.02
C CYS A 46 -7.72 3.13 -22.09
N CYS A 47 -6.50 2.71 -21.73
CA CYS A 47 -5.37 2.66 -22.68
C CYS A 47 -5.62 1.66 -23.82
N CYS A 48 -6.19 0.49 -23.52
CA CYS A 48 -6.45 -0.55 -24.51
C CYS A 48 -7.49 -0.11 -25.55
N VAL A 49 -8.58 0.49 -25.10
CA VAL A 49 -9.65 1.00 -26.00
C VAL A 49 -9.13 2.10 -26.90
N GLU A 50 -8.29 3.01 -26.38
CA GLU A 50 -7.69 4.08 -27.17
C GLU A 50 -6.74 3.53 -28.25
N LEU A 51 -5.94 2.52 -27.91
CA LEU A 51 -5.11 1.83 -28.90
C LEU A 51 -5.94 1.14 -29.99
N LEU A 52 -7.10 0.60 -29.62
CA LEU A 52 -8.02 0.00 -30.59
C LEU A 52 -8.65 1.06 -31.50
N VAL A 53 -9.09 2.21 -30.96
CA VAL A 53 -9.59 3.34 -31.76
C VAL A 53 -8.54 3.76 -32.77
N TYR A 54 -7.32 4.00 -32.30
CA TYR A 54 -6.18 4.37 -33.15
C TYR A 54 -5.93 3.35 -34.28
N ALA A 55 -5.89 2.06 -33.96
CA ALA A 55 -5.67 1.01 -34.95
C ALA A 55 -6.81 0.92 -35.98
N MET A 56 -8.05 1.10 -35.54
CA MET A 56 -9.25 1.04 -36.40
C MET A 56 -9.34 2.24 -37.33
N GLU A 57 -8.95 3.45 -36.91
CA GLU A 57 -8.86 4.62 -37.76
C GLU A 57 -7.87 4.41 -38.91
N HIS A 58 -6.67 3.87 -38.59
CA HIS A 58 -5.63 3.61 -39.59
C HIS A 58 -5.95 2.45 -40.54
N GLN A 59 -6.80 1.51 -40.13
CA GLN A 59 -7.24 0.41 -41.01
C GLN A 59 -8.49 0.70 -41.81
N GLY A 60 -9.09 1.91 -41.68
CA GLY A 60 -10.31 2.29 -42.39
C GLY A 60 -11.54 1.49 -41.94
N ALA A 61 -11.65 1.22 -40.63
CA ALA A 61 -12.78 0.51 -40.04
C ALA A 61 -14.12 1.27 -40.32
N SER A 62 -15.22 0.56 -40.21
CA SER A 62 -16.54 1.14 -40.39
C SER A 62 -16.82 2.23 -39.36
N VAL A 63 -17.46 3.31 -39.76
CA VAL A 63 -17.83 4.45 -38.91
C VAL A 63 -18.65 4.00 -37.68
N TRP A 64 -19.45 2.95 -37.80
CA TRP A 64 -20.21 2.37 -36.68
C TRP A 64 -19.30 1.79 -35.60
N MET A 65 -18.27 1.04 -35.99
CA MET A 65 -17.29 0.48 -35.04
C MET A 65 -16.45 1.55 -34.36
N LEU A 66 -16.01 2.56 -35.12
CA LEU A 66 -15.30 3.72 -34.61
C LEU A 66 -16.15 4.46 -33.56
N ASN A 67 -17.40 4.77 -33.89
CA ASN A 67 -18.33 5.40 -32.94
C ASN A 67 -18.52 4.58 -31.66
N PHE A 68 -18.66 3.25 -31.76
CA PHE A 68 -18.82 2.40 -30.59
C PHE A 68 -17.58 2.44 -29.67
N MET A 69 -16.38 2.32 -30.24
CA MET A 69 -15.13 2.33 -29.45
C MET A 69 -14.82 3.71 -28.87
N THR A 70 -15.06 4.79 -29.60
CA THR A 70 -14.88 6.15 -29.08
C THR A 70 -15.88 6.48 -27.97
N ASN A 71 -17.12 6.01 -28.05
CA ASN A 71 -18.08 6.12 -26.96
C ASN A 71 -17.56 5.43 -25.69
N LEU A 72 -16.98 4.25 -25.86
CA LEU A 72 -16.40 3.50 -24.75
C LEU A 72 -15.19 4.25 -24.15
N SER A 73 -14.30 4.79 -25.00
CA SER A 73 -13.13 5.58 -24.57
C SER A 73 -13.53 6.81 -23.75
N LEU A 74 -14.57 7.53 -24.14
CA LEU A 74 -15.05 8.70 -23.40
C LEU A 74 -15.79 8.34 -22.10
N CYS A 75 -16.42 7.17 -22.00
CA CYS A 75 -17.14 6.74 -20.80
C CYS A 75 -16.20 6.12 -19.73
N LEU A 76 -15.14 5.42 -20.12
CA LEU A 76 -14.25 4.69 -19.20
C LEU A 76 -13.57 5.57 -18.14
N PRO A 77 -13.09 6.81 -18.41
CA PRO A 77 -12.54 7.68 -17.38
C PRO A 77 -13.55 8.06 -16.29
N ALA A 78 -14.83 8.20 -16.65
CA ALA A 78 -15.89 8.45 -15.67
C ALA A 78 -16.18 7.20 -14.82
N VAL A 79 -16.13 6.00 -15.41
CA VAL A 79 -16.19 4.72 -14.69
C VAL A 79 -14.99 4.59 -13.73
N PHE A 80 -13.79 4.92 -14.18
CA PHE A 80 -12.59 4.95 -13.34
C PHE A 80 -12.80 5.85 -12.11
N SER A 81 -13.32 7.06 -12.29
CA SER A 81 -13.64 7.97 -11.19
C SER A 81 -14.69 7.39 -10.22
N ALA A 82 -15.71 6.67 -10.72
CA ALA A 82 -16.71 6.02 -9.86
C ALA A 82 -16.11 4.86 -9.04
N VAL A 83 -15.26 4.05 -9.64
CA VAL A 83 -14.52 2.97 -8.94
C VAL A 83 -13.58 3.56 -7.88
N PHE A 84 -12.97 4.72 -8.14
CA PHE A 84 -12.16 5.40 -7.13
C PHE A 84 -12.99 5.88 -5.93
N THR A 85 -14.20 6.44 -6.15
CA THR A 85 -15.08 6.79 -5.02
C THR A 85 -15.42 5.56 -4.17
N TRP A 86 -15.64 4.41 -4.80
CA TRP A 86 -15.82 3.14 -4.08
C TRP A 86 -14.57 2.73 -3.29
N TYR A 87 -13.37 2.84 -3.90
CA TYR A 87 -12.11 2.60 -3.20
C TYR A 87 -11.94 3.53 -1.99
N LEU A 88 -12.19 4.84 -2.16
CA LEU A 88 -12.13 5.83 -1.09
C LEU A 88 -13.07 5.50 0.08
N LEU A 89 -14.29 5.06 -0.22
CA LEU A 89 -15.25 4.59 0.77
C LEU A 89 -14.69 3.42 1.59
N MET A 90 -14.08 2.44 0.93
CA MET A 90 -13.49 1.28 1.61
C MET A 90 -12.30 1.67 2.49
N VAL A 91 -11.42 2.56 2.01
CA VAL A 91 -10.29 3.08 2.81
C VAL A 91 -10.77 3.76 4.09
N ILE A 92 -11.81 4.59 4.00
CA ILE A 92 -12.34 5.33 5.16
C ILE A 92 -13.04 4.39 6.14
N ASN A 93 -13.90 3.49 5.66
CA ASN A 93 -14.63 2.53 6.51
C ASN A 93 -13.70 1.53 7.22
N ARG A 94 -12.55 1.19 6.61
CA ARG A 94 -11.52 0.34 7.25
C ARG A 94 -10.94 1.00 8.50
N LYS A 95 -10.75 2.32 8.48
CA LYS A 95 -10.22 3.05 9.64
C LYS A 95 -11.27 3.34 10.69
N ARG A 96 -12.45 3.77 10.26
CA ARG A 96 -13.59 4.04 11.13
C ARG A 96 -14.87 3.96 10.32
N PRO A 97 -15.91 3.21 10.78
CA PRO A 97 -17.21 3.21 10.14
C PRO A 97 -17.81 4.62 10.12
N VAL A 98 -18.19 5.10 8.95
CA VAL A 98 -18.74 6.44 8.75
C VAL A 98 -20.11 6.39 8.08
N ASN A 99 -20.81 7.54 8.06
CA ASN A 99 -22.03 7.65 7.27
C ASN A 99 -21.71 7.60 5.76
N ASN A 100 -22.21 6.60 5.06
CA ASN A 100 -21.94 6.36 3.64
C ASN A 100 -22.79 7.22 2.70
N GLN A 101 -23.78 7.97 3.18
CA GLN A 101 -24.68 8.77 2.34
C GLN A 101 -23.96 9.74 1.38
N PRO A 102 -22.93 10.52 1.82
CA PRO A 102 -22.22 11.41 0.91
C PRO A 102 -21.58 10.68 -0.28
N PHE A 103 -21.06 9.45 -0.06
CA PHE A 103 -20.49 8.63 -1.13
C PHE A 103 -21.52 8.18 -2.15
N TYR A 104 -22.68 7.75 -1.70
CA TYR A 104 -23.77 7.34 -2.60
C TYR A 104 -24.27 8.51 -3.45
N ILE A 105 -24.33 9.73 -2.89
CA ILE A 105 -24.69 10.94 -3.65
C ILE A 105 -23.65 11.17 -4.77
N VAL A 106 -22.34 11.10 -4.45
CA VAL A 106 -21.29 11.30 -5.46
C VAL A 106 -21.31 10.21 -6.52
N ILE A 107 -21.52 8.94 -6.14
CA ILE A 107 -21.63 7.84 -7.10
C ILE A 107 -22.84 8.06 -8.04
N VAL A 108 -23.99 8.47 -7.52
CA VAL A 108 -25.17 8.76 -8.34
C VAL A 108 -24.88 9.91 -9.32
N LEU A 109 -24.24 10.99 -8.87
CA LEU A 109 -23.81 12.08 -9.76
C LEU A 109 -22.91 11.59 -10.87
N LYS A 110 -21.95 10.69 -10.59
CA LYS A 110 -21.07 10.08 -11.59
C LYS A 110 -21.83 9.20 -12.58
N LEU A 111 -22.77 8.40 -12.10
CA LEU A 111 -23.63 7.61 -12.99
C LEU A 111 -24.47 8.49 -13.92
N VAL A 112 -25.03 9.58 -13.41
CA VAL A 112 -25.75 10.58 -14.25
C VAL A 112 -24.79 11.18 -15.30
N PHE A 113 -23.56 11.51 -14.89
CA PHE A 113 -22.55 12.03 -15.84
C PHE A 113 -22.21 11.01 -16.94
N ILE A 114 -22.04 9.72 -16.61
CA ILE A 114 -21.81 8.64 -17.58
C ILE A 114 -22.99 8.55 -18.56
N CYS A 115 -24.24 8.58 -18.06
CA CYS A 115 -25.42 8.54 -18.89
C CYS A 115 -25.48 9.77 -19.83
N MET A 116 -25.20 10.97 -19.32
CA MET A 116 -25.13 12.19 -20.13
C MET A 116 -24.04 12.10 -21.23
N THR A 117 -22.87 11.55 -20.92
CA THR A 117 -21.79 11.30 -21.89
C THR A 117 -22.28 10.36 -22.99
N MET A 118 -22.88 9.22 -22.63
CA MET A 118 -23.42 8.27 -23.61
C MET A 118 -24.46 8.90 -24.52
N VAL A 119 -25.39 9.67 -23.98
CA VAL A 119 -26.41 10.39 -24.75
C VAL A 119 -25.73 11.41 -25.69
N GLY A 120 -24.78 12.21 -25.20
CA GLY A 120 -24.04 13.19 -25.99
C GLY A 120 -23.26 12.55 -27.16
N CYS A 121 -22.73 11.35 -26.95
CA CYS A 121 -22.08 10.57 -27.98
C CYS A 121 -23.07 10.07 -29.05
N ILE A 122 -24.21 9.51 -28.63
CA ILE A 122 -25.24 8.97 -29.55
C ILE A 122 -25.79 10.07 -30.48
N PHE A 123 -25.97 11.29 -29.99
CA PHE A 123 -26.46 12.44 -30.77
C PHE A 123 -25.35 13.19 -31.50
N GLY A 124 -24.08 12.73 -31.50
CA GLY A 124 -22.97 13.39 -32.17
C GLY A 124 -22.61 14.77 -31.60
N ILE A 125 -23.02 15.04 -30.35
CA ILE A 125 -22.81 16.34 -29.69
C ILE A 125 -21.36 16.48 -29.18
N LEU A 126 -20.74 15.37 -28.75
CA LEU A 126 -19.39 15.36 -28.21
C LEU A 126 -18.35 15.19 -29.32
N TYR A 127 -18.64 14.40 -30.33
CA TYR A 127 -17.75 14.17 -31.47
C TYR A 127 -18.57 13.64 -32.67
N SER A 128 -17.97 13.66 -33.86
CA SER A 128 -18.50 13.05 -35.08
C SER A 128 -17.36 12.47 -35.92
N TYR A 129 -17.69 11.50 -36.77
CA TYR A 129 -16.77 10.97 -37.78
C TYR A 129 -17.28 11.43 -39.17
N GLU A 130 -16.56 12.37 -39.80
CA GLU A 130 -16.81 12.78 -41.17
C GLU A 130 -15.78 12.12 -42.08
N SER A 131 -16.26 11.32 -43.04
CA SER A 131 -15.40 10.58 -43.99
C SER A 131 -14.33 9.66 -43.30
N GLY A 132 -14.60 9.21 -42.06
CA GLY A 132 -13.69 8.34 -41.28
C GLY A 132 -12.65 9.09 -40.47
N THR A 133 -12.66 10.42 -40.46
CA THR A 133 -11.81 11.26 -39.60
C THR A 133 -12.58 11.75 -38.38
N TYR A 134 -11.90 11.68 -37.19
CA TYR A 134 -12.45 12.18 -35.94
C TYR A 134 -12.52 13.71 -35.94
N GLU A 135 -13.66 14.24 -35.54
CA GLU A 135 -13.87 15.68 -35.31
C GLU A 135 -14.49 15.88 -33.92
N SER A 136 -13.87 16.73 -33.11
CA SER A 136 -14.42 17.08 -31.78
C SER A 136 -15.69 17.94 -31.95
N GLY A 137 -16.76 17.51 -31.25
CA GLY A 137 -18.05 18.23 -31.27
C GLY A 137 -17.99 19.56 -30.52
N SER A 138 -19.00 20.41 -30.74
CA SER A 138 -19.09 21.75 -30.15
C SER A 138 -19.09 21.74 -28.61
N TYR A 139 -19.55 20.67 -27.98
CA TYR A 139 -19.66 20.56 -26.52
C TYR A 139 -18.55 19.72 -25.89
N TYR A 140 -17.55 19.30 -26.66
CA TYR A 140 -16.43 18.50 -26.14
C TYR A 140 -15.67 19.21 -24.99
N SER A 141 -15.42 20.52 -25.10
CA SER A 141 -14.79 21.31 -24.06
C SER A 141 -15.62 21.36 -22.76
N ILE A 142 -16.96 21.39 -22.89
CA ILE A 142 -17.86 21.31 -21.71
C ILE A 142 -17.78 19.96 -21.05
N TYR A 143 -17.70 18.86 -21.81
CA TYR A 143 -17.47 17.53 -21.29
C TYR A 143 -16.16 17.44 -20.47
N LEU A 144 -15.05 18.02 -20.95
CA LEU A 144 -13.78 18.06 -20.22
C LEU A 144 -13.89 18.83 -18.91
N VAL A 145 -14.56 19.98 -18.91
CA VAL A 145 -14.80 20.77 -17.68
C VAL A 145 -15.66 19.99 -16.69
N LEU A 146 -16.72 19.33 -17.15
CA LEU A 146 -17.57 18.50 -16.29
C LEU A 146 -16.81 17.30 -15.73
N SER A 147 -15.91 16.69 -16.50
CA SER A 147 -15.02 15.61 -16.01
C SER A 147 -14.12 16.10 -14.87
N CYS A 148 -13.57 17.31 -14.97
CA CYS A 148 -12.83 17.94 -13.87
C CYS A 148 -13.71 18.13 -12.63
N VAL A 149 -14.93 18.65 -12.79
CA VAL A 149 -15.86 18.88 -11.69
C VAL A 149 -16.22 17.57 -10.98
N VAL A 150 -16.55 16.53 -11.74
CA VAL A 150 -16.91 15.21 -11.21
C VAL A 150 -15.74 14.56 -10.45
N THR A 151 -14.52 14.72 -10.94
CA THR A 151 -13.31 14.26 -10.25
C THR A 151 -13.02 15.08 -8.99
N PHE A 152 -13.32 16.38 -9.01
CA PHE A 152 -13.14 17.26 -7.85
C PHE A 152 -14.01 16.89 -6.65
N PHE A 153 -15.18 16.24 -6.86
CA PHE A 153 -15.99 15.73 -5.75
C PHE A 153 -15.26 14.71 -4.89
N ASP A 154 -14.31 13.95 -5.42
CA ASP A 154 -13.49 13.03 -4.63
C ASP A 154 -12.56 13.77 -3.65
N ILE A 155 -12.03 14.94 -4.07
CA ILE A 155 -11.28 15.83 -3.15
C ILE A 155 -12.18 16.32 -2.02
N LEU A 156 -13.40 16.76 -2.34
CA LEU A 156 -14.34 17.23 -1.32
C LEU A 156 -14.68 16.13 -0.31
N LEU A 157 -14.88 14.89 -0.77
CA LEU A 157 -15.06 13.74 0.13
C LEU A 157 -13.83 13.48 1.01
N ALA A 158 -12.63 13.47 0.43
CA ALA A 158 -11.40 13.27 1.19
C ALA A 158 -11.19 14.37 2.24
N VAL A 159 -11.46 15.64 1.90
CA VAL A 159 -11.39 16.78 2.84
C VAL A 159 -12.46 16.69 3.92
N TYR A 160 -13.68 16.30 3.58
CA TYR A 160 -14.77 16.12 4.54
C TYR A 160 -14.41 15.06 5.59
N TYR A 161 -13.81 13.95 5.17
CA TYR A 161 -13.38 12.87 6.07
C TYR A 161 -11.92 12.97 6.55
N ARG A 162 -11.27 14.14 6.42
CA ARG A 162 -9.84 14.34 6.78
C ARG A 162 -9.49 13.97 8.23
N LYS A 163 -10.46 14.01 9.16
CA LYS A 163 -10.24 13.62 10.57
C LYS A 163 -10.09 12.09 10.74
N VAL A 164 -10.55 11.30 9.78
CA VAL A 164 -10.43 9.84 9.76
C VAL A 164 -9.20 9.41 8.97
N LEU A 165 -8.88 10.16 7.91
CA LEU A 165 -7.72 9.94 7.06
C LEU A 165 -6.45 10.49 7.72
N GLY A 166 -5.35 9.73 7.69
CA GLY A 166 -4.03 10.26 8.05
C GLY A 166 -3.46 11.16 6.94
N LEU A 167 -2.44 11.95 7.27
CA LEU A 167 -1.76 12.80 6.28
C LEU A 167 -1.26 12.00 5.07
N HIS A 168 -0.73 10.82 5.31
CA HIS A 168 -0.22 9.93 4.26
C HIS A 168 -1.32 9.49 3.28
N ASP A 169 -2.50 9.11 3.79
CA ASP A 169 -3.64 8.74 2.94
C ASP A 169 -4.10 9.92 2.09
N ILE A 170 -4.13 11.12 2.69
CA ILE A 170 -4.50 12.34 1.98
C ILE A 170 -3.52 12.59 0.83
N PHE A 171 -2.20 12.43 1.04
CA PHE A 171 -1.22 12.57 -0.04
C PHE A 171 -1.40 11.53 -1.15
N ALA A 172 -1.64 10.26 -0.79
CA ALA A 172 -1.91 9.20 -1.77
C ALA A 172 -3.19 9.49 -2.58
N LEU A 173 -4.25 9.94 -1.93
CA LEU A 173 -5.50 10.31 -2.58
C LEU A 173 -5.37 11.58 -3.43
N MET A 174 -4.61 12.58 -2.98
CA MET A 174 -4.33 13.79 -3.74
C MET A 174 -3.53 13.50 -5.02
N SER A 175 -2.54 12.59 -4.96
CA SER A 175 -1.79 12.17 -6.16
C SER A 175 -2.72 11.54 -7.19
N TYR A 176 -3.67 10.71 -6.77
CA TYR A 176 -4.66 10.10 -7.63
C TYR A 176 -5.52 11.14 -8.38
N VAL A 177 -6.00 12.16 -7.69
CA VAL A 177 -6.91 13.16 -8.28
C VAL A 177 -6.15 14.18 -9.13
N SER A 178 -4.91 14.56 -8.73
CA SER A 178 -4.15 15.62 -9.41
C SER A 178 -3.74 15.23 -10.84
N PHE A 179 -3.32 13.96 -11.07
CA PHE A 179 -2.87 13.53 -12.40
C PHE A 179 -3.96 13.57 -13.47
N PRO A 180 -5.17 13.00 -13.26
CA PRO A 180 -6.26 13.12 -14.21
C PRO A 180 -6.67 14.58 -14.47
N LEU A 181 -6.71 15.43 -13.42
CA LEU A 181 -7.02 16.86 -13.58
C LEU A 181 -5.99 17.56 -14.46
N VAL A 182 -4.69 17.25 -14.29
CA VAL A 182 -3.64 17.77 -15.20
C VAL A 182 -3.87 17.26 -16.62
N GLY A 183 -4.22 15.99 -16.82
CA GLY A 183 -4.55 15.44 -18.13
C GLY A 183 -5.69 16.20 -18.82
N TYR A 184 -6.82 16.38 -18.14
CA TYR A 184 -7.96 17.15 -18.66
C TYR A 184 -7.60 18.62 -18.94
N PHE A 185 -6.84 19.25 -18.05
CA PHE A 185 -6.39 20.63 -18.23
C PHE A 185 -5.49 20.78 -19.48
N LEU A 186 -4.56 19.84 -19.68
CA LEU A 186 -3.71 19.84 -20.87
C LEU A 186 -4.52 19.64 -22.15
N MET A 187 -5.55 18.78 -22.15
CA MET A 187 -6.45 18.60 -23.29
C MET A 187 -7.30 19.83 -23.59
N ILE A 188 -7.64 20.65 -22.58
CA ILE A 188 -8.33 21.94 -22.82
C ILE A 188 -7.42 22.93 -23.56
N LEU A 189 -6.11 22.94 -23.22
CA LEU A 189 -5.13 23.83 -23.84
C LEU A 189 -4.65 23.32 -25.20
N TRP A 190 -4.44 22.03 -25.34
CA TRP A 190 -3.93 21.35 -26.54
C TRP A 190 -4.84 20.17 -26.86
N LYS A 191 -5.88 20.44 -27.67
CA LYS A 191 -6.93 19.46 -28.03
C LYS A 191 -6.39 18.17 -28.67
N ASP A 192 -5.23 18.27 -29.31
CA ASP A 192 -4.59 17.16 -30.01
C ASP A 192 -3.68 16.30 -29.11
N LEU A 193 -3.57 16.60 -27.82
CA LEU A 193 -2.65 15.92 -26.90
C LEU A 193 -3.42 15.06 -25.90
N GLU A 194 -3.67 13.82 -26.26
CA GLU A 194 -4.42 12.87 -25.43
C GLU A 194 -3.52 12.22 -24.36
N LEU A 195 -3.36 12.91 -23.22
CA LEU A 195 -2.55 12.43 -22.09
C LEU A 195 -3.38 11.87 -20.93
N THR A 196 -4.70 11.89 -21.02
CA THR A 196 -5.57 11.50 -19.90
C THR A 196 -5.29 10.06 -19.43
N ASN A 197 -5.17 9.12 -20.37
CA ASN A 197 -4.99 7.70 -20.05
C ASN A 197 -3.67 7.40 -19.33
N ILE A 198 -2.56 8.03 -19.75
CA ILE A 198 -1.29 7.86 -19.03
C ILE A 198 -1.33 8.53 -17.66
N CYS A 199 -2.04 9.65 -17.53
CA CYS A 199 -2.26 10.29 -16.24
C CYS A 199 -3.05 9.37 -15.29
N LEU A 200 -4.08 8.66 -15.80
CA LEU A 200 -4.82 7.66 -15.05
C LEU A 200 -3.91 6.48 -14.62
N ALA A 201 -3.15 5.92 -15.53
CA ALA A 201 -2.23 4.82 -15.24
C ALA A 201 -1.14 5.23 -14.23
N THR A 202 -0.58 6.43 -14.39
CA THR A 202 0.44 6.98 -13.48
C THR A 202 -0.13 7.22 -12.08
N SER A 203 -1.38 7.70 -11.98
CA SER A 203 -2.05 7.89 -10.69
C SER A 203 -2.23 6.57 -9.93
N VAL A 204 -2.59 5.48 -10.63
CA VAL A 204 -2.70 4.15 -10.05
C VAL A 204 -1.34 3.62 -9.59
N LEU A 205 -0.28 3.83 -10.39
CA LEU A 205 1.09 3.45 -10.00
C LEU A 205 1.54 4.15 -8.73
N LEU A 206 1.35 5.46 -8.65
CA LEU A 206 1.73 6.24 -7.45
C LEU A 206 0.95 5.77 -6.22
N MET A 207 -0.35 5.52 -6.38
CA MET A 207 -1.18 5.01 -5.30
C MET A 207 -0.70 3.62 -4.84
N TYR A 208 -0.31 2.74 -5.77
CA TYR A 208 0.28 1.43 -5.46
C TYR A 208 1.58 1.57 -4.67
N VAL A 209 2.52 2.40 -5.14
CA VAL A 209 3.79 2.64 -4.45
C VAL A 209 3.58 3.20 -3.05
N MET A 210 2.68 4.18 -2.90
CA MET A 210 2.36 4.77 -1.58
C MET A 210 1.71 3.76 -0.63
N MET A 211 0.77 2.95 -1.13
CA MET A 211 0.13 1.90 -0.34
C MET A 211 1.16 0.87 0.13
N HIS A 212 2.07 0.45 -0.76
CA HIS A 212 3.10 -0.55 -0.45
C HIS A 212 4.16 -0.04 0.52
N THR A 213 4.56 1.22 0.42
CA THR A 213 5.48 1.85 1.39
C THR A 213 4.86 2.01 2.76
N GLN A 214 3.56 2.32 2.84
CA GLN A 214 2.83 2.36 4.12
C GLN A 214 2.73 0.99 4.79
N MET A 215 2.46 -0.06 4.03
CA MET A 215 2.38 -1.42 4.58
C MET A 215 3.72 -1.85 5.18
N LYS A 216 4.83 -1.61 4.47
CA LYS A 216 6.17 -1.90 5.00
C LYS A 216 6.50 -1.13 6.29
N SER A 217 6.21 0.17 6.33
CA SER A 217 6.47 0.97 7.54
C SER A 217 5.56 0.57 8.70
N SER A 218 4.29 0.23 8.45
CA SER A 218 3.37 -0.29 9.46
C SER A 218 3.81 -1.67 9.98
N ASP A 219 4.31 -2.55 9.10
CA ASP A 219 4.82 -3.86 9.50
C ASP A 219 6.09 -3.75 10.36
N GLU A 220 7.03 -2.87 10.02
CA GLU A 220 8.20 -2.62 10.85
C GLU A 220 7.82 -2.08 12.24
N ILE A 221 6.88 -1.12 12.32
CA ILE A 221 6.34 -0.61 13.60
C ILE A 221 5.59 -1.72 14.35
N CYS A 222 4.83 -2.57 13.63
CA CYS A 222 4.08 -3.67 14.22
C CYS A 222 4.95 -4.86 14.69
N ARG A 223 6.26 -4.87 14.35
CA ARG A 223 7.23 -5.91 14.73
C ARG A 223 8.14 -5.52 15.88
N THR A 224 8.08 -4.28 16.36
CA THR A 224 8.87 -3.76 17.46
C THR A 224 8.04 -3.56 18.73
N ASP A 225 8.65 -3.78 19.89
CA ASP A 225 8.10 -3.41 21.19
C ASP A 225 8.33 -1.91 21.44
N GLU A 226 7.28 -1.15 21.68
CA GLU A 226 7.33 0.31 21.81
C GLU A 226 8.19 0.77 23.02
N LEU A 227 8.22 -0.02 24.10
CA LEU A 227 8.93 0.34 25.32
C LEU A 227 10.44 0.15 25.18
N THR A 228 10.86 -1.01 24.63
CA THR A 228 12.26 -1.43 24.58
C THR A 228 12.91 -1.21 23.21
N GLY A 229 12.12 -1.05 22.15
CA GLY A 229 12.58 -0.95 20.77
C GLY A 229 13.20 -2.25 20.22
N LEU A 230 13.07 -3.38 20.93
CA LEU A 230 13.44 -4.72 20.46
C LEU A 230 12.32 -5.30 19.59
N LEU A 231 12.55 -6.45 18.96
CA LEU A 231 11.50 -7.16 18.24
C LEU A 231 10.44 -7.69 19.23
N ASN A 232 9.18 -7.71 18.82
CA ASN A 232 8.07 -8.13 19.65
C ASN A 232 7.70 -9.61 19.42
N ARG A 233 6.66 -10.08 20.10
CA ARG A 233 6.13 -11.44 19.99
C ARG A 233 5.75 -11.85 18.56
N LYS A 234 5.13 -10.94 17.77
CA LYS A 234 4.78 -11.22 16.37
C LYS A 234 6.04 -11.53 15.55
N ALA A 235 7.07 -10.70 15.71
CA ALA A 235 8.35 -10.90 15.02
C ALA A 235 9.04 -12.21 15.44
N TYR A 236 8.91 -12.61 16.73
CA TYR A 236 9.39 -13.89 17.23
C TYR A 236 8.70 -15.08 16.57
N GLU A 237 7.37 -15.08 16.51
CA GLU A 237 6.58 -16.15 15.88
C GLU A 237 6.94 -16.31 14.39
N GLU A 238 7.12 -15.19 13.65
CA GLU A 238 7.57 -15.19 12.27
C GLU A 238 9.01 -15.71 12.09
N ALA A 239 9.90 -15.37 13.05
CA ALA A 239 11.29 -15.86 13.03
C ALA A 239 11.36 -17.36 13.29
N LEU A 240 10.57 -17.88 14.22
CA LEU A 240 10.48 -19.32 14.48
C LEU A 240 10.02 -20.10 13.26
N GLU A 241 9.02 -19.58 12.53
CA GLU A 241 8.52 -20.23 11.31
C GLU A 241 9.61 -20.34 10.23
N LYS A 242 10.43 -19.29 10.08
CA LYS A 242 11.55 -19.26 9.12
C LYS A 242 12.70 -20.17 9.52
N LEU A 243 12.87 -20.42 10.83
CA LEU A 243 13.97 -21.20 11.40
C LEU A 243 13.61 -22.67 11.67
N LYS A 244 12.42 -23.14 11.28
CA LYS A 244 11.97 -24.52 11.49
C LYS A 244 12.91 -25.58 10.94
N ASP A 245 13.55 -25.28 9.80
CA ASP A 245 14.46 -26.22 9.12
C ASP A 245 15.94 -25.92 9.41
N GLU A 246 16.22 -24.97 10.32
CA GLU A 246 17.59 -24.63 10.70
C GLU A 246 18.18 -25.71 11.60
N LYS A 247 19.24 -26.36 11.14
CA LYS A 247 19.91 -27.47 11.87
C LYS A 247 20.75 -27.03 13.07
N LYS A 248 21.11 -25.74 13.12
CA LYS A 248 21.95 -25.17 14.19
C LYS A 248 21.27 -23.92 14.74
N LEU A 249 20.52 -24.06 15.80
CA LEU A 249 19.81 -22.96 16.44
C LEU A 249 20.21 -22.84 17.91
N GLY A 250 20.83 -21.73 18.29
CA GLY A 250 21.00 -21.33 19.68
C GLY A 250 19.80 -20.52 20.16
N VAL A 251 19.32 -20.81 21.36
CA VAL A 251 18.21 -20.08 21.99
C VAL A 251 18.63 -19.62 23.36
N VAL A 252 18.38 -18.35 23.69
CA VAL A 252 18.52 -17.81 25.04
C VAL A 252 17.17 -17.31 25.50
N TYR A 253 16.72 -17.74 26.65
CA TYR A 253 15.49 -17.28 27.31
C TYR A 253 15.84 -16.51 28.57
N CYS A 254 15.24 -15.32 28.74
CA CYS A 254 15.45 -14.47 29.89
C CYS A 254 14.12 -14.05 30.49
N ASP A 255 14.02 -14.08 31.80
CA ASP A 255 12.85 -13.64 32.57
C ASP A 255 13.31 -12.65 33.65
N ILE A 256 12.71 -11.45 33.70
CA ILE A 256 13.09 -10.42 34.67
C ILE A 256 12.58 -10.77 36.08
N ASN A 257 13.50 -10.88 37.01
CA ASN A 257 13.21 -11.25 38.39
C ASN A 257 12.45 -10.13 39.10
N GLY A 258 11.30 -10.46 39.66
CA GLY A 258 10.59 -9.60 40.61
C GLY A 258 9.97 -8.32 39.99
N LEU A 259 9.80 -8.22 38.69
CA LEU A 259 9.24 -7.04 38.04
C LEU A 259 7.88 -6.62 38.61
N LYS A 260 7.02 -7.61 38.97
CA LYS A 260 5.70 -7.36 39.59
C LYS A 260 5.85 -6.69 40.97
N VAL A 261 6.90 -7.08 41.75
CA VAL A 261 7.16 -6.50 43.07
C VAL A 261 7.63 -5.05 42.90
N VAL A 262 8.52 -4.79 41.97
CA VAL A 262 8.99 -3.43 41.67
C VAL A 262 7.82 -2.55 41.25
N ASN A 263 6.96 -3.00 40.32
CA ASN A 263 5.78 -2.29 39.90
C ASN A 263 4.84 -1.94 41.06
N ALA A 264 4.67 -2.88 41.99
CA ALA A 264 3.79 -2.67 43.16
C ALA A 264 4.38 -1.69 44.17
N GLN A 265 5.72 -1.65 44.36
CA GLN A 265 6.40 -0.83 45.36
C GLN A 265 6.82 0.55 44.85
N ALA A 266 7.33 0.61 43.62
CA ALA A 266 7.93 1.81 43.04
C ALA A 266 7.17 2.37 41.82
N GLY A 267 6.10 1.70 41.40
CA GLY A 267 5.28 2.11 40.25
C GLY A 267 5.77 1.56 38.91
N HIS A 268 4.90 1.69 37.89
CA HIS A 268 5.17 1.15 36.55
C HIS A 268 6.33 1.84 35.83
N GLU A 269 6.61 3.11 36.13
CA GLU A 269 7.72 3.85 35.52
C GLU A 269 9.07 3.23 35.87
N GLU A 270 9.24 2.76 37.12
CA GLU A 270 10.47 2.08 37.55
C GLU A 270 10.61 0.68 36.92
N GLY A 271 9.50 -0.05 36.79
CA GLY A 271 9.49 -1.31 36.03
C GLY A 271 9.86 -1.12 34.57
N ASP A 272 9.33 -0.10 33.92
CA ASP A 272 9.67 0.29 32.54
C ASP A 272 11.15 0.67 32.41
N HIS A 273 11.72 1.33 33.43
CA HIS A 273 13.14 1.65 33.48
C HIS A 273 13.99 0.37 33.51
N ILE A 274 13.65 -0.60 34.36
CA ILE A 274 14.32 -1.92 34.44
C ILE A 274 14.29 -2.65 33.09
N LEU A 275 13.12 -2.69 32.44
CA LEU A 275 12.95 -3.30 31.11
C LEU A 275 13.86 -2.66 30.07
N LYS A 276 13.97 -1.32 30.06
CA LYS A 276 14.87 -0.57 29.16
C LYS A 276 16.34 -0.80 29.48
N VAL A 277 16.70 -0.93 30.75
CA VAL A 277 18.08 -1.24 31.16
C VAL A 277 18.46 -2.63 30.68
N PHE A 278 17.62 -3.65 30.95
CA PHE A 278 17.88 -5.01 30.53
C PHE A 278 17.94 -5.17 28.99
N SER A 279 17.07 -4.50 28.26
CA SER A 279 17.11 -4.50 26.78
C SER A 279 18.43 -3.96 26.21
N ARG A 280 19.02 -2.93 26.85
CA ARG A 280 20.35 -2.42 26.48
C ARG A 280 21.46 -3.43 26.79
N MET A 281 21.37 -4.16 27.91
CA MET A 281 22.34 -5.21 28.25
C MET A 281 22.30 -6.36 27.23
N LEU A 282 21.08 -6.76 26.80
CA LEU A 282 20.92 -7.73 25.72
C LEU A 282 21.58 -7.28 24.42
N THR A 283 21.36 -6.01 24.00
CA THR A 283 21.95 -5.45 22.77
C THR A 283 23.46 -5.28 22.80
N GLN A 284 24.11 -5.32 23.98
CA GLN A 284 25.56 -5.35 24.10
C GLN A 284 26.15 -6.75 23.85
N SER A 285 25.36 -7.79 24.06
CA SER A 285 25.81 -9.20 23.96
C SER A 285 25.31 -9.87 22.66
N PHE A 286 24.17 -9.42 22.14
CA PHE A 286 23.48 -9.97 20.96
C PHE A 286 23.15 -8.87 19.96
N ARG A 287 22.90 -9.24 18.70
CA ARG A 287 22.41 -8.29 17.68
C ARG A 287 20.95 -7.96 17.94
N LYS A 288 20.53 -6.74 17.64
CA LYS A 288 19.15 -6.29 17.88
C LYS A 288 18.11 -7.14 17.13
N GLU A 289 18.45 -7.59 15.93
CA GLU A 289 17.60 -8.41 15.06
C GLU A 289 17.44 -9.86 15.58
N GLU A 290 18.21 -10.26 16.58
CA GLU A 290 18.16 -11.58 17.21
C GLU A 290 17.36 -11.58 18.53
N ILE A 291 16.95 -10.41 19.04
CA ILE A 291 16.36 -10.22 20.37
C ILE A 291 14.89 -9.89 20.28
N PHE A 292 14.06 -10.65 21.00
CA PHE A 292 12.60 -10.51 21.02
C PHE A 292 12.12 -10.32 22.46
N ARG A 293 11.18 -9.38 22.68
CA ARG A 293 10.38 -9.30 23.89
C ARG A 293 9.04 -9.97 23.61
N ILE A 294 8.82 -11.15 24.21
CA ILE A 294 7.65 -12.00 23.92
C ILE A 294 6.49 -11.79 24.89
N SER A 295 6.77 -11.27 26.08
CA SER A 295 5.78 -10.97 27.11
C SER A 295 6.26 -9.79 27.97
N GLY A 296 5.54 -9.44 29.03
CA GLY A 296 5.84 -8.31 29.90
C GLY A 296 7.29 -8.27 30.42
N ASP A 297 7.78 -9.40 30.94
CA ASP A 297 9.09 -9.60 31.56
C ASP A 297 9.98 -10.61 30.83
N GLU A 298 9.49 -11.24 29.78
CA GLU A 298 10.13 -12.33 29.04
C GLU A 298 10.81 -11.89 27.76
N PHE A 299 12.06 -12.28 27.59
CA PHE A 299 12.87 -12.02 26.39
C PHE A 299 13.43 -13.30 25.82
N VAL A 300 13.50 -13.40 24.52
CA VAL A 300 14.12 -14.52 23.80
C VAL A 300 15.14 -13.98 22.80
N VAL A 301 16.25 -14.70 22.66
CA VAL A 301 17.24 -14.46 21.61
C VAL A 301 17.34 -15.72 20.75
N LEU A 302 17.23 -15.57 19.43
CA LEU A 302 17.37 -16.64 18.44
C LEU A 302 18.66 -16.45 17.66
N LEU A 303 19.50 -17.46 17.62
CA LEU A 303 20.87 -17.40 17.09
C LEU A 303 21.09 -18.53 16.07
N PRO A 304 20.64 -18.36 14.81
CA PRO A 304 20.85 -19.36 13.77
C PRO A 304 22.34 -19.48 13.42
N GLY A 305 22.80 -20.71 13.18
CA GLY A 305 24.15 -21.02 12.75
C GLY A 305 25.24 -20.82 13.81
N LEU A 306 24.89 -20.52 15.07
CA LEU A 306 25.88 -20.29 16.13
C LEU A 306 26.31 -21.61 16.80
N SER A 307 27.62 -21.77 17.02
CA SER A 307 28.16 -22.89 17.78
C SER A 307 27.92 -22.74 19.30
N ALA A 308 27.84 -23.88 20.02
CA ALA A 308 27.64 -23.92 21.49
C ALA A 308 28.67 -23.06 22.24
N ASN A 309 29.95 -23.12 21.87
CA ASN A 309 31.01 -22.33 22.47
C ASN A 309 30.79 -20.82 22.33
N ASN A 310 30.38 -20.36 21.12
CA ASN A 310 30.10 -18.96 20.87
C ASN A 310 28.83 -18.50 21.59
N LEU A 311 27.82 -19.37 21.73
CA LEU A 311 26.63 -19.09 22.50
C LEU A 311 27.00 -18.86 23.97
N THR A 312 27.76 -19.78 24.56
CA THR A 312 28.24 -19.69 25.95
C THR A 312 29.04 -18.41 26.19
N LEU A 313 29.91 -18.01 25.26
CA LEU A 313 30.67 -16.76 25.39
C LEU A 313 29.75 -15.51 25.38
N ARG A 314 28.74 -15.48 24.56
CA ARG A 314 27.78 -14.34 24.51
C ARG A 314 26.90 -14.31 25.77
N VAL A 315 26.42 -15.47 26.22
CA VAL A 315 25.65 -15.58 27.47
C VAL A 315 26.51 -15.17 28.68
N ASN A 316 27.75 -15.62 28.77
CA ASN A 316 28.67 -15.21 29.83
C ASN A 316 28.91 -13.70 29.87
N ARG A 317 28.97 -13.02 28.67
CA ARG A 317 29.06 -11.57 28.60
C ARG A 317 27.82 -10.90 29.19
N LEU A 318 26.61 -11.42 28.88
CA LEU A 318 25.38 -10.94 29.47
C LEU A 318 25.37 -11.13 31.01
N LEU A 319 25.72 -12.33 31.51
CA LEU A 319 25.77 -12.60 32.93
C LEU A 319 26.77 -11.71 33.68
N LEU A 320 27.94 -11.45 33.08
CA LEU A 320 28.92 -10.50 33.63
C LEU A 320 28.38 -9.08 33.74
N SER A 321 27.60 -8.62 32.73
CA SER A 321 26.98 -7.31 32.77
C SER A 321 25.92 -7.18 33.87
N MET A 322 25.23 -8.27 34.20
CA MET A 322 24.25 -8.31 35.30
C MET A 322 24.90 -8.31 36.71
N ASN A 323 26.17 -8.73 36.84
CA ASN A 323 26.86 -8.72 38.13
C ASN A 323 27.12 -7.31 38.68
N ALA A 324 26.89 -6.27 37.92
CA ALA A 324 26.89 -4.87 38.39
C ALA A 324 25.72 -4.54 39.33
N PHE A 325 24.73 -5.41 39.43
CA PHE A 325 23.53 -5.23 40.27
C PHE A 325 23.62 -6.11 41.50
N PRO A 326 23.13 -5.64 42.68
CA PRO A 326 23.19 -6.39 43.92
C PRO A 326 22.36 -7.69 43.91
N VAL A 327 21.37 -7.77 43.02
CA VAL A 327 20.54 -8.96 42.76
C VAL A 327 20.49 -9.20 41.26
N PRO A 328 20.56 -10.46 40.77
CA PRO A 328 20.45 -10.73 39.35
C PRO A 328 19.15 -10.17 38.78
N LEU A 329 19.28 -9.29 37.77
CA LEU A 329 18.14 -8.63 37.14
C LEU A 329 17.19 -9.61 36.44
N ALA A 330 17.73 -10.71 35.90
CA ALA A 330 16.97 -11.71 35.18
C ALA A 330 17.52 -13.12 35.41
N SER A 331 16.65 -14.10 35.29
CA SER A 331 16.99 -15.51 35.16
C SER A 331 17.28 -15.80 33.68
N VAL A 332 18.38 -16.52 33.40
CA VAL A 332 18.81 -16.78 32.01
C VAL A 332 18.96 -18.28 31.81
N GLY A 333 18.21 -18.83 30.86
CA GLY A 333 18.37 -20.21 30.38
C GLY A 333 18.82 -20.19 28.92
N TYR A 334 19.65 -21.12 28.48
CA TYR A 334 20.05 -21.23 27.08
C TYR A 334 20.26 -22.68 26.66
N ALA A 335 20.02 -22.94 25.38
CA ALA A 335 20.25 -24.21 24.73
C ALA A 335 20.75 -24.00 23.31
N CYS A 336 21.55 -24.95 22.81
CA CYS A 336 21.99 -24.98 21.42
C CYS A 336 21.78 -26.38 20.86
N ASP A 337 21.11 -26.48 19.71
CA ASP A 337 21.05 -27.72 18.97
C ASP A 337 22.32 -27.80 18.11
N SER A 338 23.33 -28.56 18.57
CA SER A 338 24.58 -28.80 17.87
C SER A 338 24.73 -30.27 17.59
N GLU A 339 25.04 -30.63 16.33
CA GLU A 339 25.43 -32.00 15.94
C GLU A 339 26.82 -32.40 16.48
N GLU A 340 27.44 -31.61 17.35
CA GLU A 340 28.70 -31.96 18.01
C GLU A 340 28.41 -33.00 19.10
N SER A 341 28.98 -34.18 18.93
CA SER A 341 28.83 -35.28 19.90
C SER A 341 29.43 -34.93 21.24
N PRO A 342 28.93 -35.53 22.36
CA PRO A 342 29.43 -35.26 23.72
C PRO A 342 30.90 -35.65 23.97
N GLU A 343 31.60 -36.17 22.98
CA GLU A 343 32.98 -36.64 23.08
C GLU A 343 34.04 -35.53 22.85
N ASP A 344 33.63 -34.33 22.45
CA ASP A 344 34.52 -33.18 22.21
C ASP A 344 34.46 -32.08 23.29
N LEU A 345 33.97 -32.40 24.47
CA LEU A 345 33.95 -31.54 25.69
C LEU A 345 34.98 -31.97 26.71
#